data_f7b0512ddb5591e6a7cc8094bb292ea3
#
_entry.id   f7b0512ddb5591e6a7cc8094bb292ea3
#
_cell.length_a   1.000
_cell.length_b   1.000
_cell.length_c   1.000
_cell.angle_alpha   90.00
_cell.angle_beta   90.00
_cell.angle_gamma   90.00
#
_symmetry.space_group_name_H-M   'P 1'
#
loop_
_entity.id
_entity.type
_entity.pdbx_description
1 polymer ?
#
loop_
_entity_poly.entity_id
_entity_poly.type
_entity_poly.pdbx_seq_one_letter_code
_entity_poly.pdbx_strand_id
1 'polypeptide(L)'
;PYITWNGALIVYEGATSDHGDNRPDLSGKLKAITAGHGDALAYYKDQTYRASTFNDLVKAQYDTFNTPYPKVDPDYYLTHPVYMLLVITVNNDKRYIYPYGDQLTFYRNSPYAMDTIRHGESKQAGIKTLIAKMGLDGIPTYAFGDGTNDLPMLEYVDHAIAMGNGITAAKDRAEYITSKNTENGIIQGLQHFNLLP
;
A
#
# COMPACT_ATOMS: atom_id res chain seq x y z
N PRO A 1 -10.42 4.71 -14.63
CA PRO A 1 -9.27 3.92 -14.21
C PRO A 1 -8.93 4.20 -12.74
N TYR A 2 -8.34 3.23 -12.06
CA TYR A 2 -7.81 3.42 -10.71
C TYR A 2 -6.69 2.42 -10.42
N ILE A 3 -5.85 2.78 -9.44
CA ILE A 3 -4.76 1.95 -8.92
C ILE A 3 -4.99 1.77 -7.43
N THR A 4 -4.81 0.57 -6.93
CA THR A 4 -4.94 0.25 -5.51
C THR A 4 -3.89 -0.77 -5.06
N TRP A 5 -3.87 -1.08 -3.76
CA TRP A 5 -2.93 -2.03 -3.14
C TRP A 5 -1.46 -1.74 -3.46
N ASN A 6 -1.06 -0.46 -3.27
CA ASN A 6 0.31 0.00 -3.53
C ASN A 6 0.82 -0.28 -4.96
N GLY A 7 -0.06 -0.23 -5.95
CA GLY A 7 0.29 -0.47 -7.35
C GLY A 7 0.04 -1.89 -7.86
N ALA A 8 -0.29 -2.83 -6.98
CA ALA A 8 -0.45 -4.23 -7.34
C ALA A 8 -1.76 -4.53 -8.11
N LEU A 9 -2.75 -3.67 -8.04
CA LEU A 9 -3.98 -3.80 -8.81
C LEU A 9 -4.25 -2.50 -9.60
N ILE A 10 -4.31 -2.62 -10.92
CA ILE A 10 -4.63 -1.54 -11.84
C ILE A 10 -5.92 -1.92 -12.60
N VAL A 11 -6.90 -1.03 -12.59
CA VAL A 11 -8.16 -1.21 -13.34
C VAL A 11 -8.28 -0.11 -14.39
N TYR A 12 -8.39 -0.50 -15.65
CA TYR A 12 -8.55 0.38 -16.80
C TYR A 12 -9.56 -0.21 -17.77
N GLU A 13 -10.58 0.58 -18.17
CA GLU A 13 -11.65 0.18 -19.08
C GLU A 13 -12.39 -1.11 -18.69
N GLY A 14 -12.55 -1.35 -17.38
CA GLY A 14 -13.20 -2.56 -16.86
C GLY A 14 -12.33 -3.81 -16.89
N ALA A 15 -11.12 -3.75 -17.47
CA ALA A 15 -10.15 -4.81 -17.42
C ALA A 15 -9.21 -4.61 -16.22
N THR A 16 -8.94 -5.68 -15.48
CA THR A 16 -7.88 -5.73 -14.50
C THR A 16 -6.59 -6.10 -15.18
N SER A 17 -5.54 -5.26 -15.09
CA SER A 17 -4.19 -5.77 -15.33
C SER A 17 -3.65 -6.27 -13.99
N ASP A 18 -3.55 -7.56 -13.94
CA ASP A 18 -3.08 -8.31 -12.79
C ASP A 18 -1.55 -8.28 -12.77
N HIS A 19 -0.97 -7.47 -11.90
CA HIS A 19 0.47 -7.46 -11.67
C HIS A 19 0.85 -8.13 -10.34
N GLY A 20 -0.12 -8.49 -9.51
CA GLY A 20 0.13 -8.74 -8.12
C GLY A 20 -0.45 -9.99 -7.49
N ASP A 21 -0.66 -11.09 -8.21
CA ASP A 21 -0.96 -12.33 -7.50
C ASP A 21 0.25 -12.73 -6.63
N ASN A 22 0.14 -12.45 -5.32
CA ASN A 22 1.10 -12.95 -4.35
C ASN A 22 1.05 -14.48 -4.39
N ARG A 23 2.09 -15.07 -4.92
CA ARG A 23 2.18 -16.52 -5.14
C ARG A 23 1.73 -17.27 -3.91
N PRO A 24 0.84 -18.27 -4.03
CA PRO A 24 0.34 -19.03 -2.91
C PRO A 24 1.44 -19.59 -1.99
N ASP A 25 2.61 -19.93 -2.55
CA ASP A 25 3.77 -20.41 -1.81
C ASP A 25 4.34 -19.36 -0.84
N LEU A 26 4.44 -18.08 -1.24
CA LEU A 26 4.89 -16.99 -0.37
C LEU A 26 3.87 -16.68 0.72
N SER A 27 2.60 -16.64 0.38
CA SER A 27 1.51 -16.44 1.34
C SER A 27 1.49 -17.56 2.38
N GLY A 28 1.69 -18.81 1.97
CA GLY A 28 1.78 -19.97 2.86
C GLY A 28 2.97 -19.91 3.80
N LYS A 29 4.15 -19.51 3.30
CA LYS A 29 5.37 -19.34 4.12
C LYS A 29 5.18 -18.23 5.15
N LEU A 30 4.66 -17.08 4.76
CA LEU A 30 4.39 -15.97 5.69
C LEU A 30 3.35 -16.36 6.73
N LYS A 31 2.27 -17.05 6.33
CA LYS A 31 1.27 -17.58 7.27
C LYS A 31 1.89 -18.49 8.32
N ALA A 32 2.77 -19.39 7.94
CA ALA A 32 3.43 -20.31 8.86
C ALA A 32 4.32 -19.56 9.86
N ILE A 33 5.09 -18.56 9.41
CA ILE A 33 5.93 -17.74 10.28
C ILE A 33 5.07 -16.91 11.25
N THR A 34 4.04 -16.22 10.77
CA THR A 34 3.16 -15.42 11.63
C THR A 34 2.50 -16.27 12.71
N ALA A 35 1.97 -17.44 12.36
CA ALA A 35 1.34 -18.35 13.31
C ALA A 35 2.31 -18.83 14.39
N GLY A 36 3.57 -19.14 14.04
CA GLY A 36 4.60 -19.60 14.97
C GLY A 36 5.06 -18.54 15.98
N HIS A 37 4.67 -17.28 15.81
CA HIS A 37 5.11 -16.17 16.65
C HIS A 37 3.97 -15.35 17.28
N GLY A 38 2.71 -15.81 17.14
CA GLY A 38 1.54 -15.09 17.64
C GLY A 38 1.18 -13.84 16.81
N ASP A 39 1.83 -13.65 15.68
CA ASP A 39 1.52 -12.63 14.70
C ASP A 39 0.33 -13.08 13.81
N ALA A 40 -0.11 -12.23 12.88
CA ALA A 40 -1.17 -12.58 11.94
C ALA A 40 -0.84 -12.13 10.53
N LEU A 41 -1.50 -12.74 9.55
CA LEU A 41 -1.45 -12.33 8.15
C LEU A 41 -2.86 -11.94 7.70
N ALA A 42 -3.01 -10.81 7.02
CA ALA A 42 -4.23 -10.49 6.32
C ALA A 42 -4.01 -10.48 4.81
N TYR A 43 -5.02 -10.92 4.07
CA TYR A 43 -5.03 -11.10 2.63
C TYR A 43 -5.99 -10.09 2.01
N TYR A 44 -5.49 -9.27 1.11
CA TYR A 44 -6.27 -8.27 0.40
C TYR A 44 -6.42 -8.67 -1.07
N LYS A 45 -7.68 -8.79 -1.49
CA LYS A 45 -8.10 -8.88 -2.86
C LYS A 45 -8.74 -7.52 -3.23
N ASP A 46 -9.54 -7.32 -4.13
CA ASP A 46 -10.21 -6.08 -4.53
C ASP A 46 -10.70 -5.21 -3.34
N GLN A 47 -11.99 -5.29 -3.00
CA GLN A 47 -12.57 -4.64 -1.82
C GLN A 47 -12.75 -5.60 -0.63
N THR A 48 -12.25 -6.82 -0.77
CA THR A 48 -12.40 -7.85 0.26
C THR A 48 -11.07 -8.16 0.92
N TYR A 49 -11.12 -8.43 2.21
CA TYR A 49 -9.95 -8.85 2.98
C TYR A 49 -10.32 -9.93 4.00
N ARG A 50 -9.36 -10.80 4.29
CA ARG A 50 -9.47 -11.91 5.24
C ARG A 50 -8.23 -11.93 6.12
N ALA A 51 -8.33 -12.54 7.29
CA ALA A 51 -7.18 -12.74 8.17
C ALA A 51 -6.92 -14.22 8.43
N SER A 52 -5.66 -14.57 8.65
CA SER A 52 -5.25 -15.93 9.01
C SER A 52 -5.73 -16.34 10.39
N THR A 53 -5.93 -15.38 11.29
CA THR A 53 -6.45 -15.54 12.65
C THR A 53 -7.03 -14.22 13.12
N PHE A 54 -7.74 -14.23 14.26
CA PHE A 54 -8.17 -13.02 14.96
C PHE A 54 -7.61 -13.02 16.38
N ASN A 55 -6.70 -12.09 16.65
CA ASN A 55 -6.05 -11.89 17.93
C ASN A 55 -6.01 -10.38 18.29
N ASP A 56 -5.43 -10.04 19.44
CA ASP A 56 -5.36 -8.67 19.90
C ASP A 56 -4.57 -7.74 18.95
N LEU A 57 -3.58 -8.26 18.22
CA LEU A 57 -2.84 -7.47 17.22
C LEU A 57 -3.72 -7.12 16.02
N VAL A 58 -4.50 -8.08 15.52
CA VAL A 58 -5.48 -7.83 14.46
C VAL A 58 -6.50 -6.81 14.92
N LYS A 59 -7.04 -6.98 16.15
CA LYS A 59 -7.97 -6.00 16.71
C LYS A 59 -7.35 -4.59 16.75
N ALA A 60 -6.16 -4.44 17.32
CA ALA A 60 -5.48 -3.16 17.45
C ALA A 60 -5.21 -2.49 16.09
N GLN A 61 -4.79 -3.29 15.09
CA GLN A 61 -4.55 -2.78 13.73
C GLN A 61 -5.83 -2.19 13.11
N TYR A 62 -6.95 -2.91 13.19
CA TYR A 62 -8.20 -2.46 12.55
C TYR A 62 -8.89 -1.34 13.35
N ASP A 63 -8.76 -1.32 14.67
CA ASP A 63 -9.21 -0.20 15.52
C ASP A 63 -8.47 1.11 15.19
N THR A 64 -7.16 1.04 14.90
CA THR A 64 -6.34 2.22 14.57
C THR A 64 -6.90 2.99 13.37
N PHE A 65 -7.48 2.29 12.39
CA PHE A 65 -8.04 2.89 11.18
C PHE A 65 -9.58 2.96 11.19
N ASN A 66 -10.22 2.58 12.29
CA ASN A 66 -11.68 2.51 12.41
C ASN A 66 -12.31 1.74 11.24
N THR A 67 -11.70 0.61 10.87
CA THR A 67 -12.15 -0.25 9.78
C THR A 67 -12.83 -1.52 10.30
N PRO A 68 -13.78 -2.10 9.56
CA PRO A 68 -14.41 -3.37 9.96
C PRO A 68 -13.39 -4.48 10.15
N TYR A 69 -13.63 -5.35 11.13
CA TYR A 69 -12.76 -6.49 11.37
C TYR A 69 -12.81 -7.50 10.22
N PRO A 70 -11.67 -8.11 9.87
CA PRO A 70 -11.61 -9.14 8.85
C PRO A 70 -12.33 -10.41 9.31
N LYS A 71 -13.00 -11.09 8.39
CA LYS A 71 -13.40 -12.48 8.63
C LYS A 71 -12.17 -13.37 8.63
N VAL A 72 -12.13 -14.36 9.50
CA VAL A 72 -11.02 -15.33 9.54
C VAL A 72 -11.21 -16.35 8.41
N ASP A 73 -10.21 -16.45 7.58
CA ASP A 73 -10.07 -17.47 6.53
C ASP A 73 -8.56 -17.67 6.28
N PRO A 74 -7.94 -18.61 7.00
CA PRO A 74 -6.50 -18.81 6.95
C PRO A 74 -6.00 -19.34 5.62
N ASP A 75 -6.86 -19.87 4.78
CA ASP A 75 -6.53 -20.51 3.51
C ASP A 75 -7.06 -19.74 2.29
N TYR A 76 -7.54 -18.51 2.50
CA TYR A 76 -8.10 -17.64 1.47
C TYR A 76 -7.20 -17.51 0.23
N TYR A 77 -5.88 -17.42 0.42
CA TYR A 77 -4.88 -17.29 -0.62
C TYR A 77 -4.76 -18.52 -1.55
N LEU A 78 -5.30 -19.68 -1.15
CA LEU A 78 -5.27 -20.90 -1.98
C LEU A 78 -6.31 -20.88 -3.09
N THR A 79 -7.37 -20.10 -2.92
CA THR A 79 -8.54 -20.10 -3.83
C THR A 79 -8.83 -18.72 -4.44
N HIS A 80 -8.12 -17.68 -4.00
CA HIS A 80 -8.34 -16.30 -4.45
C HIS A 80 -7.03 -15.61 -4.74
N PRO A 81 -6.95 -14.75 -5.76
CA PRO A 81 -5.81 -13.87 -5.96
C PRO A 81 -5.67 -12.92 -4.76
N VAL A 82 -4.43 -12.66 -4.36
CA VAL A 82 -4.09 -11.76 -3.26
C VAL A 82 -3.13 -10.70 -3.78
N TYR A 83 -3.57 -9.47 -3.86
CA TYR A 83 -2.79 -8.35 -4.39
C TYR A 83 -1.87 -7.71 -3.36
N MET A 84 -2.27 -7.73 -2.09
CA MET A 84 -1.45 -7.22 -0.99
C MET A 84 -1.65 -8.11 0.23
N LEU A 85 -0.57 -8.36 0.94
CA LEU A 85 -0.58 -8.97 2.26
C LEU A 85 -0.37 -7.89 3.32
N LEU A 86 -0.94 -8.08 4.49
CA LEU A 86 -0.65 -7.29 5.66
C LEU A 86 -0.02 -8.20 6.71
N VAL A 87 1.26 -8.03 6.97
CA VAL A 87 1.95 -8.73 8.06
C VAL A 87 1.69 -7.97 9.35
N ILE A 88 0.82 -8.53 10.20
CA ILE A 88 0.40 -7.92 11.45
C ILE A 88 1.33 -8.41 12.56
N THR A 89 2.26 -7.56 12.96
CA THR A 89 3.34 -7.83 13.93
C THR A 89 3.79 -6.54 14.60
N VAL A 90 4.35 -6.66 15.79
CA VAL A 90 4.98 -5.55 16.53
C VAL A 90 6.43 -5.90 16.80
N ASN A 91 7.35 -4.95 16.56
CA ASN A 91 8.76 -5.00 16.97
C ASN A 91 9.65 -6.11 16.37
N ASN A 92 9.29 -6.74 15.24
CA ASN A 92 10.17 -7.77 14.68
C ASN A 92 10.14 -7.87 13.15
N ASP A 93 10.21 -6.75 12.47
CA ASP A 93 10.17 -6.62 11.00
C ASP A 93 11.24 -7.47 10.32
N LYS A 94 12.44 -7.52 10.90
CA LYS A 94 13.59 -8.27 10.37
C LYS A 94 13.29 -9.76 10.17
N ARG A 95 12.39 -10.34 10.97
CA ARG A 95 11.94 -11.74 10.84
C ARG A 95 11.34 -12.01 9.47
N TYR A 96 10.69 -11.01 8.89
CA TYR A 96 10.02 -11.10 7.59
C TYR A 96 10.88 -10.54 6.47
N ILE A 97 11.55 -9.41 6.72
CA ILE A 97 12.34 -8.71 5.71
C ILE A 97 13.59 -9.52 5.30
N TYR A 98 14.32 -10.10 6.24
CA TYR A 98 15.58 -10.81 5.92
C TYR A 98 15.39 -12.03 5.03
N PRO A 99 14.40 -12.93 5.27
CA PRO A 99 14.24 -14.10 4.41
C PRO A 99 13.46 -13.84 3.10
N TYR A 100 12.77 -12.69 2.97
CA TYR A 100 11.86 -12.46 1.84
C TYR A 100 12.02 -11.11 1.15
N GLY A 101 12.96 -10.26 1.57
CA GLY A 101 13.13 -8.91 1.00
C GLY A 101 13.60 -8.88 -0.45
N ASP A 102 14.08 -9.99 -0.99
CA ASP A 102 14.37 -10.20 -2.42
C ASP A 102 13.12 -10.50 -3.26
N GLN A 103 12.05 -10.96 -2.65
CA GLN A 103 10.80 -11.37 -3.29
C GLN A 103 9.62 -10.46 -2.94
N LEU A 104 9.69 -9.80 -1.79
CA LEU A 104 8.63 -8.95 -1.25
C LEU A 104 9.19 -7.62 -0.77
N THR A 105 8.38 -6.58 -0.90
CA THR A 105 8.63 -5.25 -0.34
C THR A 105 7.70 -5.05 0.84
N PHE A 106 8.26 -4.55 1.95
CA PHE A 106 7.56 -4.34 3.21
C PHE A 106 7.55 -2.85 3.55
N TYR A 107 6.37 -2.27 3.74
CA TYR A 107 6.20 -0.89 4.17
C TYR A 107 5.55 -0.84 5.55
N ARG A 108 6.27 -0.38 6.56
CA ARG A 108 5.73 -0.16 7.91
C ARG A 108 4.93 1.14 7.93
N ASN A 109 3.63 1.04 7.66
CA ASN A 109 2.70 2.18 7.65
C ASN A 109 1.82 2.25 8.91
N SER A 110 1.97 1.30 9.83
CA SER A 110 1.24 1.22 11.09
C SER A 110 2.14 0.69 12.19
N PRO A 111 1.91 1.06 13.47
CA PRO A 111 2.60 0.43 14.60
C PRO A 111 2.39 -1.09 14.67
N TYR A 112 1.30 -1.59 14.12
CA TYR A 112 0.87 -2.98 14.23
C TYR A 112 1.09 -3.81 12.95
N ALA A 113 1.38 -3.18 11.80
CA ALA A 113 1.43 -3.94 10.56
C ALA A 113 2.37 -3.34 9.50
N MET A 114 2.83 -4.20 8.61
CA MET A 114 3.54 -3.86 7.38
C MET A 114 2.69 -4.24 6.16
N ASP A 115 2.43 -3.27 5.28
CA ASP A 115 1.95 -3.54 3.92
C ASP A 115 3.03 -4.33 3.19
N THR A 116 2.64 -5.44 2.58
CA THR A 116 3.57 -6.36 1.93
C THR A 116 3.10 -6.68 0.53
N ILE A 117 3.90 -6.31 -0.44
CA ILE A 117 3.65 -6.49 -1.87
C ILE A 117 4.82 -7.18 -2.54
N ARG A 118 4.68 -7.61 -3.78
CA ARG A 118 5.78 -8.20 -4.54
C ARG A 118 6.91 -7.20 -4.72
N HIS A 119 8.14 -7.70 -4.71
CA HIS A 119 9.29 -6.88 -5.07
C HIS A 119 9.15 -6.36 -6.51
N GLY A 120 9.43 -5.06 -6.70
CA GLY A 120 9.22 -4.36 -7.97
C GLY A 120 7.83 -3.71 -8.12
N GLU A 121 6.84 -4.11 -7.32
CA GLU A 121 5.56 -3.41 -7.24
C GLU A 121 5.71 -2.15 -6.36
N SER A 122 5.02 -1.09 -6.75
CA SER A 122 4.94 0.16 -5.99
C SER A 122 3.84 1.04 -6.58
N LYS A 123 3.44 2.08 -5.85
CA LYS A 123 2.54 3.11 -6.40
C LYS A 123 3.12 3.73 -7.68
N GLN A 124 4.43 3.95 -7.73
CA GLN A 124 5.14 4.41 -8.92
C GLN A 124 4.98 3.45 -10.11
N ALA A 125 5.21 2.15 -9.91
CA ALA A 125 5.10 1.15 -10.97
C ALA A 125 3.66 1.10 -11.54
N GLY A 126 2.66 1.16 -10.65
CA GLY A 126 1.26 1.23 -11.05
C GLY A 126 0.93 2.47 -11.87
N ILE A 127 1.41 3.64 -11.46
CA ILE A 127 1.23 4.91 -12.19
C ILE A 127 1.88 4.85 -13.57
N LYS A 128 3.13 4.40 -13.67
CA LYS A 128 3.82 4.22 -14.97
C LYS A 128 3.01 3.35 -15.93
N THR A 129 2.52 2.22 -15.42
CA THR A 129 1.71 1.30 -16.23
C THR A 129 0.41 1.96 -16.69
N LEU A 130 -0.25 2.72 -15.83
CA LEU A 130 -1.50 3.38 -16.18
C LEU A 130 -1.29 4.51 -17.19
N ILE A 131 -0.27 5.35 -17.01
CA ILE A 131 0.09 6.42 -17.96
C ILE A 131 0.32 5.84 -19.36
N ALA A 132 1.15 4.79 -19.46
CA ALA A 132 1.42 4.13 -20.74
C ALA A 132 0.16 3.53 -21.38
N LYS A 133 -0.70 2.86 -20.60
CA LYS A 133 -1.95 2.28 -21.09
C LYS A 133 -2.96 3.33 -21.57
N MET A 134 -2.97 4.49 -20.96
CA MET A 134 -3.88 5.58 -21.31
C MET A 134 -3.32 6.52 -22.39
N GLY A 135 -2.06 6.35 -22.80
CA GLY A 135 -1.41 7.26 -23.74
C GLY A 135 -1.25 8.68 -23.21
N LEU A 136 -0.98 8.81 -21.90
CA LEU A 136 -0.83 10.10 -21.21
C LEU A 136 0.62 10.54 -21.05
N ASP A 137 1.52 10.00 -21.86
CA ASP A 137 2.93 10.40 -21.86
C ASP A 137 3.07 11.90 -22.14
N GLY A 138 3.82 12.59 -21.29
CA GLY A 138 4.04 14.04 -21.41
C GLY A 138 2.92 14.93 -20.83
N ILE A 139 1.89 14.34 -20.24
CA ILE A 139 0.88 15.10 -19.48
C ILE A 139 1.39 15.29 -18.04
N PRO A 140 1.39 16.53 -17.50
CA PRO A 140 1.87 16.80 -16.15
C PRO A 140 1.14 15.95 -15.10
N THR A 141 1.92 15.36 -14.20
CA THR A 141 1.44 14.47 -13.14
C THR A 141 1.59 15.10 -11.76
N TYR A 142 0.58 14.98 -10.93
CA TYR A 142 0.54 15.51 -9.57
C TYR A 142 0.25 14.37 -8.59
N ALA A 143 1.00 14.31 -7.49
CA ALA A 143 0.75 13.31 -6.46
C ALA A 143 0.84 13.88 -5.05
N PHE A 144 -0.08 13.43 -4.19
CA PHE A 144 -0.07 13.70 -2.76
C PHE A 144 0.40 12.45 -2.02
N GLY A 145 1.33 12.63 -1.08
CA GLY A 145 1.86 11.52 -0.29
C GLY A 145 2.17 11.90 1.15
N ASP A 146 2.13 10.92 2.05
CA ASP A 146 2.43 11.13 3.47
C ASP A 146 3.24 9.99 4.11
N GLY A 147 3.29 8.82 3.50
CA GLY A 147 3.89 7.60 4.04
C GLY A 147 5.13 7.09 3.30
N THR A 148 5.71 6.01 3.81
CA THR A 148 6.89 5.37 3.22
C THR A 148 6.62 4.74 1.85
N ASN A 149 5.41 4.24 1.63
CA ASN A 149 4.96 3.65 0.36
C ASN A 149 4.71 4.69 -0.74
N ASP A 150 4.67 5.99 -0.38
CA ASP A 150 4.51 7.09 -1.33
C ASP A 150 5.85 7.59 -1.90
N LEU A 151 6.97 7.30 -1.23
CA LEU A 151 8.27 7.85 -1.62
C LEU A 151 8.62 7.59 -3.09
N PRO A 152 8.47 6.36 -3.63
CA PRO A 152 8.75 6.11 -5.04
C PRO A 152 7.81 6.89 -5.98
N MET A 153 6.56 7.09 -5.60
CA MET A 153 5.59 7.89 -6.37
C MET A 153 5.99 9.37 -6.39
N LEU A 154 6.33 9.94 -5.23
CA LEU A 154 6.73 11.34 -5.10
C LEU A 154 8.03 11.64 -5.88
N GLU A 155 8.96 10.68 -5.98
CA GLU A 155 10.17 10.80 -6.79
C GLU A 155 9.91 10.72 -8.30
N TYR A 156 8.75 10.21 -8.71
CA TYR A 156 8.45 9.93 -10.12
C TYR A 156 7.61 11.00 -10.80
N VAL A 157 6.64 11.57 -10.11
CA VAL A 157 5.70 12.55 -10.69
C VAL A 157 6.37 13.90 -10.95
N ASP A 158 5.79 14.69 -11.86
CA ASP A 158 6.32 16.03 -12.17
C ASP A 158 6.15 17.00 -10.98
N HIS A 159 5.03 16.89 -10.25
CA HIS A 159 4.70 17.75 -9.12
C HIS A 159 4.36 16.92 -7.88
N ALA A 160 5.34 16.79 -7.00
CA ALA A 160 5.21 16.05 -5.75
C ALA A 160 4.72 16.94 -4.60
N ILE A 161 3.66 16.54 -3.92
CA ILE A 161 3.05 17.27 -2.82
C ILE A 161 3.05 16.40 -1.56
N ALA A 162 3.74 16.84 -0.51
CA ALA A 162 3.69 16.16 0.78
C ALA A 162 2.58 16.74 1.67
N MET A 163 1.83 15.85 2.31
CA MET A 163 0.85 16.25 3.32
C MET A 163 1.54 16.77 4.58
N GLY A 164 0.96 17.76 5.24
CA GLY A 164 1.51 18.36 6.46
C GLY A 164 1.68 17.39 7.63
N ASN A 165 0.85 16.34 7.68
CA ASN A 165 1.00 15.20 8.62
C ASN A 165 1.97 14.11 8.13
N GLY A 166 2.54 14.25 6.94
CA GLY A 166 3.44 13.26 6.36
C GLY A 166 4.78 13.15 7.07
N ILE A 167 5.46 12.02 6.86
CA ILE A 167 6.80 11.76 7.40
C ILE A 167 7.83 12.72 6.77
N THR A 168 8.93 12.95 7.47
CA THR A 168 10.03 13.82 7.01
C THR A 168 10.52 13.41 5.63
N ALA A 169 10.72 12.12 5.40
CA ALA A 169 11.20 11.60 4.11
C ALA A 169 10.25 11.91 2.92
N ALA A 170 8.95 12.02 3.14
CA ALA A 170 8.00 12.46 2.10
C ALA A 170 8.11 13.97 1.86
N LYS A 171 8.25 14.75 2.91
CA LYS A 171 8.44 16.22 2.83
C LYS A 171 9.73 16.59 2.12
N ASP A 172 10.81 15.85 2.34
CA ASP A 172 12.12 16.07 1.72
C ASP A 172 12.11 15.81 0.19
N ARG A 173 11.12 15.05 -0.31
CA ARG A 173 10.96 14.71 -1.73
C ARG A 173 9.92 15.57 -2.46
N ALA A 174 9.17 16.36 -1.72
CA ALA A 174 8.08 17.15 -2.27
C ALA A 174 8.56 18.51 -2.75
N GLU A 175 8.02 18.97 -3.87
CA GLU A 175 8.13 20.36 -4.34
C GLU A 175 7.34 21.32 -3.43
N TYR A 176 6.20 20.84 -2.91
CA TYR A 176 5.32 21.61 -2.04
C TYR A 176 4.82 20.79 -0.85
N ILE A 177 4.86 21.42 0.34
CA ILE A 177 4.30 20.84 1.55
C ILE A 177 2.99 21.56 1.85
N THR A 178 1.89 20.83 1.75
CA THR A 178 0.56 21.36 2.05
C THR A 178 0.18 21.19 3.53
N SER A 179 -1.01 21.62 3.93
CA SER A 179 -1.55 21.40 5.27
C SER A 179 -1.85 19.91 5.53
N LYS A 180 -2.27 19.59 6.76
CA LYS A 180 -2.63 18.22 7.13
C LYS A 180 -3.91 17.78 6.42
N ASN A 181 -4.11 16.47 6.36
CA ASN A 181 -5.33 15.85 5.83
C ASN A 181 -6.62 16.33 6.53
N THR A 182 -6.54 16.71 7.81
CA THR A 182 -7.64 17.28 8.61
C THR A 182 -7.83 18.80 8.42
N GLU A 183 -6.98 19.47 7.65
CA GLU A 183 -6.91 20.92 7.48
C GLU A 183 -7.07 21.33 6.00
N ASN A 184 -7.83 20.56 5.22
CA ASN A 184 -8.04 20.76 3.77
C ASN A 184 -6.76 20.74 2.93
N GLY A 185 -5.72 20.01 3.35
CA GLY A 185 -4.42 19.99 2.67
C GLY A 185 -4.49 19.60 1.18
N ILE A 186 -5.36 18.66 0.80
CA ILE A 186 -5.55 18.31 -0.62
C ILE A 186 -6.05 19.52 -1.42
N ILE A 187 -7.06 20.23 -0.93
CA ILE A 187 -7.63 21.41 -1.59
C ILE A 187 -6.57 22.51 -1.75
N GLN A 188 -5.82 22.80 -0.68
CA GLN A 188 -4.77 23.81 -0.71
C GLN A 188 -3.64 23.44 -1.68
N GLY A 189 -3.25 22.16 -1.74
CA GLY A 189 -2.27 21.68 -2.71
C GLY A 189 -2.74 21.84 -4.15
N LEU A 190 -4.00 21.50 -4.45
CA LEU A 190 -4.59 21.69 -5.77
C LEU A 190 -4.69 23.18 -6.16
N GLN A 191 -5.05 24.04 -5.22
CA GLN A 191 -5.09 25.50 -5.43
C GLN A 191 -3.70 26.09 -5.67
N HIS A 192 -2.67 25.62 -4.95
CA HIS A 192 -1.29 26.06 -5.15
C HIS A 192 -0.82 25.87 -6.60
N PHE A 193 -1.21 24.77 -7.24
CA PHE A 193 -0.89 24.46 -8.63
C PHE A 193 -1.96 24.93 -9.63
N ASN A 194 -2.92 25.77 -9.21
CA ASN A 194 -4.01 26.27 -10.06
C ASN A 194 -4.88 25.17 -10.69
N LEU A 195 -5.00 24.01 -10.06
CA LEU A 195 -5.86 22.90 -10.49
C LEU A 195 -7.30 23.05 -9.96
N LEU A 196 -7.50 23.92 -8.99
CA LEU A 196 -8.81 24.35 -8.48
C LEU A 196 -8.84 25.88 -8.34
N PRO A 197 -10.02 26.49 -8.52
CA PRO A 197 -10.22 27.92 -8.28
C PRO A 197 -10.09 28.31 -6.80
#